data_4da0d55333bcd147ba89a832dd6d3757
#
_entry.id   4da0d55333bcd147ba89a832dd6d3757
#
_cell.length_a   1.000
_cell.length_b   1.000
_cell.length_c   1.000
_cell.angle_alpha   90.00
_cell.angle_beta   90.00
_cell.angle_gamma   90.00
#
_symmetry.space_group_name_H-M   'P 1'
#
loop_
_entity.id
_entity.type
_entity.pdbx_description
1 polymer ?
#
loop_
_entity_poly.entity_id
_entity_poly.type
_entity_poly.pdbx_seq_one_letter_code
_entity_poly.pdbx_strand_id
1 'polypeptide(L)'
;DGRGSTGASGRGYAVMGLERGFGCGEVTDPTNPVVIDWVGGPSSAWQDVKVMGEYAYGVSEGGFGIQVMDLSEIDDGRVRLVQNKRQFGHETTHNIISNPDSGYIYLCGANIANGGLIAVSLDNPADPRIVGQWSTHYVHDAQVVTYTEGPYAGREIAFCLNGFDGLELLDAP
;
A
#
# COMPACT_ATOMS: atom_id res chain seq x y z
N ASP A 1 4.39 3.15 -8.04
CA ASP A 1 3.21 3.34 -8.88
C ASP A 1 2.08 4.00 -8.08
N GLY A 2 2.02 5.34 -8.12
CA GLY A 2 0.94 6.09 -7.49
C GLY A 2 -0.40 5.79 -8.16
N ARG A 3 -1.42 5.44 -7.39
CA ARG A 3 -2.79 5.31 -7.91
C ARG A 3 -3.57 6.59 -7.63
N GLY A 4 -4.36 7.03 -8.61
CA GLY A 4 -5.31 8.11 -8.46
C GLY A 4 -6.55 7.64 -7.69
N SER A 5 -7.08 8.47 -6.81
CA SER A 5 -8.43 8.33 -6.25
C SER A 5 -9.31 9.46 -6.82
N THR A 6 -10.61 9.18 -6.97
CA THR A 6 -11.60 10.20 -7.32
C THR A 6 -12.28 10.66 -6.04
N GLY A 7 -12.13 11.94 -5.69
CA GLY A 7 -12.87 12.54 -4.57
C GLY A 7 -14.34 12.74 -4.90
N ALA A 8 -15.17 13.03 -3.90
CA ALA A 8 -16.61 13.30 -4.03
C ALA A 8 -16.93 14.51 -4.93
N SER A 9 -15.95 15.38 -5.18
CA SER A 9 -16.04 16.54 -6.09
C SER A 9 -15.86 16.20 -7.57
N GLY A 10 -15.55 14.95 -7.92
CA GLY A 10 -15.20 14.54 -9.29
C GLY A 10 -13.78 14.92 -9.72
N ARG A 11 -12.94 15.38 -8.79
CA ARG A 11 -11.52 15.66 -9.04
C ARG A 11 -10.71 14.37 -9.06
N GLY A 12 -9.68 14.33 -9.90
CA GLY A 12 -8.68 13.27 -9.92
C GLY A 12 -7.47 13.63 -9.05
N TYR A 13 -7.06 12.71 -8.19
CA TYR A 13 -5.88 12.88 -7.35
C TYR A 13 -4.88 11.75 -7.56
N ALA A 14 -3.61 12.05 -7.42
CA ALA A 14 -2.52 11.09 -7.40
C ALA A 14 -1.71 11.22 -6.13
N VAL A 15 -1.39 10.07 -5.51
CA VAL A 15 -0.41 9.99 -4.43
C VAL A 15 0.82 9.28 -4.98
N MET A 16 2.00 9.85 -4.75
CA MET A 16 3.25 9.40 -5.36
C MET A 16 4.37 9.37 -4.32
N GLY A 17 5.15 8.28 -4.32
CA GLY A 17 6.41 8.20 -3.57
C GLY A 17 7.45 9.18 -4.12
N LEU A 18 8.10 9.90 -3.22
CA LEU A 18 9.20 10.82 -3.50
C LEU A 18 10.41 10.39 -2.67
N GLU A 19 11.59 10.93 -2.96
CA GLU A 19 12.83 10.60 -2.21
C GLU A 19 12.67 10.71 -0.69
N ARG A 20 11.78 11.60 -0.19
CA ARG A 20 11.61 11.89 1.24
C ARG A 20 10.16 11.89 1.71
N GLY A 21 9.37 10.92 1.25
CA GLY A 21 7.97 10.79 1.64
C GLY A 21 7.02 10.69 0.47
N PHE A 22 5.79 11.20 0.63
CA PHE A 22 4.72 11.05 -0.36
C PHE A 22 4.14 12.40 -0.73
N GLY A 23 4.12 12.69 -2.03
CA GLY A 23 3.47 13.87 -2.59
C GLY A 23 2.05 13.55 -3.02
N CYS A 24 1.14 14.50 -2.84
CA CYS A 24 -0.24 14.44 -3.29
C CYS A 24 -0.50 15.56 -4.28
N GLY A 25 -1.13 15.24 -5.41
CA GLY A 25 -1.40 16.21 -6.46
C GLY A 25 -2.79 16.04 -7.07
N GLU A 26 -3.39 17.14 -7.49
CA GLU A 26 -4.58 17.14 -8.33
C GLU A 26 -4.16 16.90 -9.80
N VAL A 27 -4.78 15.93 -10.43
CA VAL A 27 -4.52 15.52 -11.82
C VAL A 27 -5.79 15.51 -12.67
N THR A 28 -6.80 16.27 -12.28
CA THR A 28 -8.07 16.44 -13.04
C THR A 28 -7.78 16.96 -14.44
N ASP A 29 -6.86 17.91 -14.56
CA ASP A 29 -6.23 18.27 -15.84
C ASP A 29 -4.84 17.62 -15.90
N PRO A 30 -4.69 16.51 -16.63
CA PRO A 30 -3.41 15.79 -16.70
C PRO A 30 -2.30 16.59 -17.41
N THR A 31 -2.65 17.65 -18.12
CA THR A 31 -1.67 18.54 -18.77
C THR A 31 -1.14 19.63 -17.85
N ASN A 32 -1.80 19.84 -16.69
CA ASN A 32 -1.41 20.84 -15.70
C ASN A 32 -1.60 20.30 -14.27
N PRO A 33 -0.85 19.28 -13.83
CA PRO A 33 -0.96 18.73 -12.47
C PRO A 33 -0.55 19.75 -11.42
N VAL A 34 -1.28 19.80 -10.33
CA VAL A 34 -1.04 20.74 -9.22
C VAL A 34 -0.66 19.98 -7.96
N VAL A 35 0.49 20.28 -7.38
CA VAL A 35 0.87 19.74 -6.07
C VAL A 35 -0.05 20.33 -5.01
N ILE A 36 -0.68 19.46 -4.22
CA ILE A 36 -1.60 19.84 -3.14
C ILE A 36 -0.85 19.87 -1.81
N ASP A 37 -0.23 18.75 -1.45
CA ASP A 37 0.38 18.57 -0.15
C ASP A 37 1.51 17.53 -0.21
N TRP A 38 2.28 17.46 0.86
CA TRP A 38 3.39 16.53 0.98
C TRP A 38 3.53 16.01 2.41
N VAL A 39 3.58 14.70 2.54
CA VAL A 39 3.82 14.01 3.81
C VAL A 39 5.25 13.54 3.88
N GLY A 40 6.01 14.08 4.83
CA GLY A 40 7.42 13.74 5.03
C GLY A 40 7.64 12.28 5.42
N GLY A 41 8.73 11.70 4.92
CA GLY A 41 9.11 10.31 5.17
C GLY A 41 10.63 10.12 5.20
N PRO A 42 11.10 8.87 5.35
CA PRO A 42 12.51 8.55 5.30
C PRO A 42 13.06 8.77 3.88
N SER A 43 14.36 9.06 3.80
CA SER A 43 15.02 9.11 2.48
C SER A 43 15.19 7.69 1.95
N SER A 44 14.63 7.45 0.76
CA SER A 44 14.76 6.18 0.05
C SER A 44 14.50 6.38 -1.45
N ALA A 45 15.20 5.63 -2.27
CA ALA A 45 14.89 5.50 -3.69
C ALA A 45 13.68 4.57 -3.95
N TRP A 46 13.31 3.74 -2.96
CA TRP A 46 12.24 2.75 -3.05
C TRP A 46 11.12 3.09 -2.08
N GLN A 47 10.02 3.53 -2.64
CA GLN A 47 8.78 3.83 -1.92
C GLN A 47 7.59 3.38 -2.78
N ASP A 48 6.62 2.75 -2.15
CA ASP A 48 5.37 2.37 -2.81
C ASP A 48 4.18 2.83 -1.98
N VAL A 49 3.05 3.09 -2.62
CA VAL A 49 1.84 3.60 -1.98
C VAL A 49 0.59 3.02 -2.63
N LYS A 50 -0.39 2.67 -1.81
CA LYS A 50 -1.74 2.26 -2.28
C LYS A 50 -2.80 3.08 -1.56
N VAL A 51 -3.88 3.36 -2.28
CA VAL A 51 -5.04 4.08 -1.75
C VAL A 51 -6.20 3.11 -1.58
N MET A 52 -6.81 3.14 -0.40
CA MET A 52 -8.00 2.36 -0.04
C MET A 52 -9.01 3.27 0.65
N GLY A 53 -10.12 3.56 -0.03
CA GLY A 53 -11.11 4.54 0.45
C GLY A 53 -10.48 5.93 0.66
N GLU A 54 -10.66 6.48 1.84
CA GLU A 54 -10.12 7.80 2.22
C GLU A 54 -8.72 7.75 2.83
N TYR A 55 -8.01 6.61 2.71
CA TYR A 55 -6.66 6.46 3.26
C TYR A 55 -5.65 6.06 2.20
N ALA A 56 -4.44 6.59 2.31
CA ALA A 56 -3.28 6.11 1.61
C ALA A 56 -2.30 5.44 2.59
N TYR A 57 -1.69 4.34 2.15
CA TYR A 57 -0.72 3.56 2.91
C TYR A 57 0.59 3.56 2.15
N GLY A 58 1.58 4.23 2.69
CA GLY A 58 2.90 4.35 2.10
C GLY A 58 3.92 3.48 2.82
N VAL A 59 4.81 2.84 2.07
CA VAL A 59 5.92 2.05 2.59
C VAL A 59 7.23 2.48 1.95
N SER A 60 8.35 2.18 2.61
CA SER A 60 9.67 2.57 2.15
C SER A 60 10.74 1.58 2.64
N GLU A 61 11.78 1.39 1.84
CA GLU A 61 13.00 0.71 2.30
C GLU A 61 13.83 1.58 3.27
N GLY A 62 13.54 2.87 3.38
CA GLY A 62 14.19 3.80 4.31
C GLY A 62 13.67 3.72 5.74
N GLY A 63 12.56 3.00 5.99
CA GLY A 63 11.96 2.83 7.32
C GLY A 63 10.59 3.48 7.50
N PHE A 64 10.19 3.71 8.74
CA PHE A 64 8.94 4.30 9.25
C PHE A 64 7.74 3.32 9.27
N GLY A 65 7.91 2.06 8.85
CA GLY A 65 6.82 1.10 8.81
C GLY A 65 5.79 1.45 7.73
N ILE A 66 4.50 1.37 8.05
CA ILE A 66 3.42 1.83 7.16
C ILE A 66 3.06 3.27 7.55
N GLN A 67 3.27 4.23 6.65
CA GLN A 67 2.78 5.59 6.82
C GLN A 67 1.29 5.63 6.43
N VAL A 68 0.43 5.86 7.41
CA VAL A 68 -1.02 5.95 7.23
C VAL A 68 -1.39 7.42 7.03
N MET A 69 -1.91 7.75 5.86
CA MET A 69 -2.28 9.10 5.46
C MET A 69 -3.79 9.19 5.27
N ASP A 70 -4.41 10.18 5.88
CA ASP A 70 -5.83 10.51 5.76
C ASP A 70 -6.02 11.50 4.61
N LEU A 71 -6.85 11.13 3.64
CA LEU A 71 -7.16 11.88 2.44
C LEU A 71 -8.56 12.55 2.50
N SER A 72 -9.27 12.47 3.64
CA SER A 72 -10.65 12.97 3.76
C SER A 72 -10.79 14.47 3.49
N GLU A 73 -9.70 15.24 3.67
CA GLU A 73 -9.65 16.67 3.40
C GLU A 73 -8.86 17.03 2.12
N ILE A 74 -8.67 16.07 1.22
CA ILE A 74 -7.85 16.28 0.00
C ILE A 74 -8.50 17.32 -0.93
N ASP A 75 -9.82 17.41 -0.98
CA ASP A 75 -10.56 18.43 -1.73
C ASP A 75 -10.32 19.85 -1.18
N ASP A 76 -9.95 19.98 0.09
CA ASP A 76 -9.56 21.23 0.77
C ASP A 76 -8.05 21.48 0.72
N GLY A 77 -7.32 20.67 -0.03
CA GLY A 77 -5.88 20.81 -0.23
C GLY A 77 -5.04 20.34 0.94
N ARG A 78 -5.51 19.36 1.71
CA ARG A 78 -4.79 18.81 2.88
C ARG A 78 -4.74 17.30 2.90
N VAL A 79 -3.57 16.79 3.27
CA VAL A 79 -3.33 15.38 3.56
C VAL A 79 -2.67 15.25 4.92
N ARG A 80 -3.23 14.44 5.79
CA ARG A 80 -2.78 14.33 7.17
C ARG A 80 -2.09 13.00 7.45
N LEU A 81 -0.84 13.02 7.91
CA LEU A 81 -0.22 11.81 8.47
C LEU A 81 -0.94 11.44 9.77
N VAL A 82 -1.58 10.28 9.79
CA VAL A 82 -2.24 9.74 10.99
C VAL A 82 -1.21 9.12 11.91
N GLN A 83 -0.39 8.23 11.38
CA GLN A 83 0.66 7.54 12.12
C GLN A 83 1.69 6.85 11.20
N ASN A 84 2.81 6.49 11.78
CA ASN A 84 3.78 5.54 11.25
C ASN A 84 3.57 4.20 11.99
N LYS A 85 2.85 3.27 11.35
CA LYS A 85 2.48 2.00 11.98
C LYS A 85 3.62 1.00 11.93
N ARG A 86 4.03 0.56 13.11
CA ARG A 86 5.05 -0.48 13.29
C ARG A 86 4.52 -1.58 14.19
N GLN A 87 4.70 -2.82 13.78
CA GLN A 87 4.33 -4.00 14.57
C GLN A 87 5.41 -5.07 14.40
N PHE A 88 5.68 -5.82 15.44
CA PHE A 88 6.61 -6.96 15.43
C PHE A 88 8.01 -6.64 14.88
N GLY A 89 8.47 -5.37 15.02
CA GLY A 89 9.76 -4.93 14.48
C GLY A 89 9.74 -4.56 13.00
N HIS A 90 8.55 -4.44 12.39
CA HIS A 90 8.40 -3.93 11.03
C HIS A 90 8.85 -2.47 10.93
N GLU A 91 9.81 -2.21 10.05
CA GLU A 91 10.37 -0.88 9.79
C GLU A 91 10.43 -0.57 8.30
N THR A 92 10.84 -1.53 7.47
CA THR A 92 11.05 -1.33 6.04
C THR A 92 10.23 -2.30 5.21
N THR A 93 9.82 -1.86 4.02
CA THR A 93 9.07 -2.68 3.06
C THR A 93 9.41 -2.22 1.64
N HIS A 94 9.59 -3.17 0.72
CA HIS A 94 9.87 -2.90 -0.68
C HIS A 94 8.62 -2.49 -1.45
N ASN A 95 7.57 -3.34 -1.46
CA ASN A 95 6.30 -3.07 -2.15
C ASN A 95 5.08 -3.31 -1.25
N ILE A 96 3.99 -2.62 -1.57
CA ILE A 96 2.68 -2.77 -0.93
C ILE A 96 1.60 -3.05 -1.97
N ILE A 97 0.75 -4.01 -1.71
CA ILE A 97 -0.36 -4.40 -2.58
C ILE A 97 -1.68 -4.14 -1.84
N SER A 98 -2.71 -3.73 -2.55
CA SER A 98 -4.05 -3.56 -1.99
C SER A 98 -5.04 -4.52 -2.65
N ASN A 99 -5.93 -5.12 -1.86
CA ASN A 99 -7.10 -5.82 -2.34
C ASN A 99 -8.37 -5.15 -1.78
N PRO A 100 -9.04 -4.30 -2.55
CA PRO A 100 -10.26 -3.61 -2.09
C PRO A 100 -11.42 -4.55 -1.78
N ASP A 101 -11.47 -5.74 -2.42
CA ASP A 101 -12.57 -6.68 -2.26
C ASP A 101 -12.58 -7.34 -0.88
N SER A 102 -11.40 -7.51 -0.28
CA SER A 102 -11.24 -8.14 1.05
C SER A 102 -10.96 -7.14 2.17
N GLY A 103 -10.57 -5.91 1.84
CA GLY A 103 -10.17 -4.92 2.84
C GLY A 103 -8.78 -5.16 3.42
N TYR A 104 -7.92 -5.89 2.70
CA TYR A 104 -6.53 -6.12 3.09
C TYR A 104 -5.55 -5.32 2.24
N ILE A 105 -4.43 -4.98 2.85
CA ILE A 105 -3.19 -4.65 2.15
C ILE A 105 -2.14 -5.72 2.46
N TYR A 106 -1.19 -5.90 1.56
CA TYR A 106 -0.12 -6.89 1.70
C TYR A 106 1.22 -6.20 1.55
N LEU A 107 2.20 -6.60 2.38
CA LEU A 107 3.57 -6.10 2.32
C LEU A 107 4.47 -7.18 1.73
N CYS A 108 5.35 -6.76 0.82
CA CYS A 108 6.34 -7.60 0.18
C CYS A 108 7.76 -7.06 0.44
N GLY A 109 8.73 -7.92 0.64
CA GLY A 109 10.12 -7.51 0.86
C GLY A 109 10.33 -6.71 2.15
N ALA A 110 9.57 -7.03 3.22
CA ALA A 110 9.71 -6.35 4.50
C ALA A 110 10.93 -6.87 5.29
N ASN A 111 11.43 -6.06 6.23
CA ASN A 111 12.52 -6.47 7.14
C ASN A 111 12.13 -7.55 8.16
N ILE A 112 10.88 -7.96 8.18
CA ILE A 112 10.34 -9.08 8.97
C ILE A 112 9.83 -10.18 8.06
N ALA A 113 9.42 -11.32 8.61
CA ALA A 113 8.90 -12.48 7.88
C ALA A 113 9.82 -12.95 6.73
N ASN A 114 11.14 -12.83 6.87
CA ASN A 114 12.13 -13.16 5.84
C ASN A 114 11.87 -12.46 4.48
N GLY A 115 11.24 -11.29 4.49
CA GLY A 115 10.85 -10.56 3.28
C GLY A 115 9.69 -11.21 2.49
N GLY A 116 8.97 -12.15 3.08
CA GLY A 116 7.84 -12.82 2.45
C GLY A 116 6.58 -11.96 2.38
N LEU A 117 5.43 -12.61 2.19
CA LEU A 117 4.13 -11.92 2.12
C LEU A 117 3.56 -11.71 3.52
N ILE A 118 3.13 -10.49 3.82
CA ILE A 118 2.51 -10.13 5.12
C ILE A 118 1.12 -9.58 4.86
N ALA A 119 0.10 -10.20 5.45
CA ALA A 119 -1.28 -9.73 5.39
C ALA A 119 -1.54 -8.70 6.51
N VAL A 120 -2.14 -7.57 6.14
CA VAL A 120 -2.47 -6.46 7.03
C VAL A 120 -3.96 -6.13 6.88
N SER A 121 -4.75 -6.31 7.95
CA SER A 121 -6.17 -5.95 7.98
C SER A 121 -6.35 -4.44 8.04
N LEU A 122 -7.36 -3.95 7.33
CA LEU A 122 -7.87 -2.57 7.37
C LEU A 122 -9.26 -2.48 8.00
N ASP A 123 -9.64 -3.39 8.91
CA ASP A 123 -10.88 -3.29 9.70
C ASP A 123 -11.01 -1.93 10.38
N ASN A 124 -9.89 -1.37 10.81
CA ASN A 124 -9.75 0.04 11.16
C ASN A 124 -8.72 0.69 10.21
N PRO A 125 -9.16 1.41 9.17
CA PRO A 125 -8.26 2.00 8.18
C PRO A 125 -7.20 2.95 8.77
N ALA A 126 -7.53 3.64 9.87
CA ALA A 126 -6.58 4.53 10.56
C ALA A 126 -5.54 3.77 11.42
N ASP A 127 -5.78 2.49 11.73
CA ASP A 127 -4.90 1.65 12.55
C ASP A 127 -4.74 0.23 11.95
N PRO A 128 -4.05 0.10 10.80
CA PRO A 128 -3.83 -1.18 10.12
C PRO A 128 -3.11 -2.18 11.04
N ARG A 129 -3.42 -3.49 10.90
CA ARG A 129 -2.86 -4.53 11.76
C ARG A 129 -2.34 -5.71 10.98
N ILE A 130 -1.10 -6.10 11.23
CA ILE A 130 -0.55 -7.35 10.72
C ILE A 130 -1.33 -8.51 11.36
N VAL A 131 -1.93 -9.36 10.53
CA VAL A 131 -2.77 -10.49 10.94
C VAL A 131 -2.25 -11.84 10.46
N GLY A 132 -1.38 -11.86 9.45
CA GLY A 132 -0.79 -13.08 8.93
C GLY A 132 0.54 -12.82 8.24
N GLN A 133 1.33 -13.88 8.09
CA GLN A 133 2.59 -13.81 7.35
C GLN A 133 2.96 -15.17 6.76
N TRP A 134 3.55 -15.12 5.57
CA TRP A 134 4.22 -16.25 4.93
C TRP A 134 5.69 -15.89 4.72
N SER A 135 6.61 -16.74 5.16
CA SER A 135 8.03 -16.40 5.30
C SER A 135 8.97 -17.44 4.65
N THR A 136 8.45 -18.27 3.74
CA THR A 136 9.24 -19.35 3.11
C THR A 136 10.25 -18.78 2.12
N HIS A 137 9.81 -17.83 1.26
CA HIS A 137 10.68 -17.15 0.29
C HIS A 137 10.50 -15.64 0.37
N TYR A 138 11.50 -14.91 -0.12
CA TYR A 138 11.39 -13.48 -0.35
C TYR A 138 10.37 -13.20 -1.45
N VAL A 139 9.46 -12.26 -1.22
CA VAL A 139 8.49 -11.78 -2.21
C VAL A 139 8.86 -10.36 -2.62
N HIS A 140 9.25 -10.18 -3.88
CA HIS A 140 9.60 -8.87 -4.43
C HIS A 140 8.35 -8.03 -4.68
N ASP A 141 7.32 -8.65 -5.27
CA ASP A 141 6.04 -8.03 -5.59
C ASP A 141 4.95 -9.10 -5.62
N ALA A 142 3.68 -8.70 -5.60
CA ALA A 142 2.56 -9.62 -5.71
C ALA A 142 1.35 -8.97 -6.40
N GLN A 143 0.45 -9.81 -6.89
CA GLN A 143 -0.92 -9.44 -7.21
C GLN A 143 -1.85 -10.30 -6.38
N VAL A 144 -2.84 -9.70 -5.73
CA VAL A 144 -3.82 -10.44 -4.91
C VAL A 144 -5.21 -10.24 -5.51
N VAL A 145 -5.94 -11.35 -5.67
CA VAL A 145 -7.24 -11.39 -6.35
C VAL A 145 -8.23 -12.19 -5.51
N THR A 146 -9.39 -11.59 -5.24
CA THR A 146 -10.55 -12.30 -4.68
C THR A 146 -11.38 -12.90 -5.81
N TYR A 147 -11.53 -14.23 -5.79
CA TYR A 147 -12.33 -14.95 -6.79
C TYR A 147 -13.80 -15.01 -6.35
N THR A 148 -14.70 -14.49 -7.18
CA THR A 148 -16.15 -14.52 -6.93
C THR A 148 -16.85 -15.68 -7.65
N GLU A 149 -16.17 -16.32 -8.61
CA GLU A 149 -16.69 -17.42 -9.40
C GLU A 149 -15.61 -18.44 -9.78
N GLY A 150 -16.02 -19.56 -10.41
CA GLY A 150 -15.10 -20.61 -10.84
C GLY A 150 -14.61 -21.50 -9.70
N PRO A 151 -13.56 -22.33 -9.93
CA PRO A 151 -13.09 -23.32 -8.96
C PRO A 151 -12.45 -22.72 -7.68
N TYR A 152 -12.13 -21.43 -7.70
CA TYR A 152 -11.55 -20.69 -6.58
C TYR A 152 -12.55 -19.70 -5.92
N ALA A 153 -13.84 -19.77 -6.28
CA ALA A 153 -14.87 -18.91 -5.71
C ALA A 153 -14.81 -18.87 -4.17
N GLY A 154 -14.82 -17.67 -3.60
CA GLY A 154 -14.72 -17.43 -2.16
C GLY A 154 -13.28 -17.49 -1.61
N ARG A 155 -12.27 -17.62 -2.48
CA ARG A 155 -10.86 -17.56 -2.07
C ARG A 155 -10.22 -16.27 -2.51
N GLU A 156 -9.21 -15.88 -1.76
CA GLU A 156 -8.27 -14.82 -2.11
C GLU A 156 -6.92 -15.45 -2.42
N ILE A 157 -6.45 -15.27 -3.66
CA ILE A 157 -5.20 -15.88 -4.13
C ILE A 157 -4.16 -14.79 -4.37
N ALA A 158 -3.02 -14.93 -3.70
CA ALA A 158 -1.86 -14.10 -3.92
C ALA A 158 -0.90 -14.78 -4.92
N PHE A 159 -0.58 -14.05 -5.98
CA PHE A 159 0.43 -14.42 -6.98
C PHE A 159 1.73 -13.70 -6.59
N CYS A 160 2.62 -14.43 -5.92
CA CYS A 160 3.85 -13.88 -5.36
C CYS A 160 5.02 -14.02 -6.35
N LEU A 161 5.63 -12.89 -6.68
CA LEU A 161 6.82 -12.80 -7.53
C LEU A 161 8.07 -12.85 -6.64
N ASN A 162 8.73 -14.00 -6.58
CA ASN A 162 9.81 -14.29 -5.63
C ASN A 162 11.20 -13.92 -6.16
N GLY A 163 11.28 -12.90 -7.02
CA GLY A 163 12.53 -12.50 -7.64
C GLY A 163 13.08 -13.62 -8.56
N PHE A 164 14.23 -14.19 -8.20
CA PHE A 164 14.87 -15.28 -8.98
C PHE A 164 14.27 -16.66 -8.71
N ASP A 165 13.45 -16.81 -7.66
CA ASP A 165 12.86 -18.09 -7.25
C ASP A 165 11.52 -18.40 -7.95
N GLY A 166 11.08 -17.47 -8.82
CA GLY A 166 9.92 -17.66 -9.69
C GLY A 166 8.61 -17.14 -9.12
N LEU A 167 7.50 -17.81 -9.44
CA LEU A 167 6.14 -17.45 -9.06
C LEU A 167 5.57 -18.49 -8.11
N GLU A 168 5.01 -18.06 -6.99
CA GLU A 168 4.21 -18.89 -6.09
C GLU A 168 2.78 -18.36 -5.94
N LEU A 169 1.85 -19.29 -5.75
CA LEU A 169 0.45 -18.99 -5.49
C LEU A 169 0.12 -19.38 -4.06
N LEU A 170 -0.39 -18.41 -3.30
CA LEU A 170 -0.78 -18.60 -1.90
C LEU A 170 -2.29 -18.38 -1.76
N ASP A 171 -2.94 -19.24 -0.96
CA ASP A 171 -4.31 -19.01 -0.50
C ASP A 171 -4.21 -18.02 0.67
N ALA A 172 -4.61 -16.77 0.43
CA ALA A 172 -4.52 -15.70 1.41
C ALA A 172 -5.77 -15.66 2.31
N PRO A 173 -5.74 -15.00 3.49
CA PRO A 173 -6.85 -14.96 4.42
C PRO A 173 -8.11 -14.28 3.86
#